data_29fe1176461d0aa010516559310c8e7c
#
_entry.id   29fe1176461d0aa010516559310c8e7c
#
_cell.length_a   1.000
_cell.length_b   1.000
_cell.length_c   1.000
_cell.angle_alpha   90.00
_cell.angle_beta   90.00
_cell.angle_gamma   90.00
#
_symmetry.space_group_name_H-M   'P 1'
#
loop_
_entity.id
_entity.type
_entity.pdbx_description
1 polymer ?
#
loop_
_entity_poly.entity_id
_entity_poly.type
_entity_poly.pdbx_seq_one_letter_code
_entity_poly.pdbx_strand_id
1 'polypeptide(L)'
;DQVILFKNVNIFDGSSEKLIEDQDVLVVRNKIHKIAEEIPTGGSYEVEVSSGGERKVKALSDFAPSVYEITVMEGPAETTTKKVDVQVIDGGGRTLLPGFIEVHAHLMLMGPSLPAMEGNTTWEDFAIHGTRMAEMYLMQGFTTVRDAGGANGGLRRAIDAGQIIGPRYYPSGAFLGTRGGHADFANYTSPPGESTNLSRLNMAQEVDSVADVRKYGRNNFRMGATQLKYMQSGGVVSAFDPWQLLAGSPEEIDAAVQVANEYGSYVMAHSYRKEAILNALNAGVKSIEHGFAFDCDIAKVMEKKGAYITTNLTTFDPNLFDIPAISNVPASLRKAKSASATFAGYIDNMKKCPVKRGFQTDCVGSVEACNIQVAYEKHLNNQFFGPYTSLVTMTSTGGEIVAMSGDFTNPYPEAKLGVIEEGAYADILIVDGNPLEDFSVVGSGAKWFDAEPRPESPETIRIIMKDGVIYKNTLN
;
A
#
# COMPACT_ATOMS: atom_id res chain seq x y z
N ASP A 1 19.78 -5.76 16.40
CA ASP A 1 20.79 -4.70 16.25
C ASP A 1 21.72 -5.10 15.11
N GLN A 2 21.54 -4.53 13.91
CA GLN A 2 22.37 -4.81 12.75
C GLN A 2 22.81 -3.48 12.10
N VAL A 3 23.98 -3.53 11.47
CA VAL A 3 24.53 -2.45 10.65
C VAL A 3 24.86 -3.02 9.29
N ILE A 4 24.29 -2.44 8.23
CA ILE A 4 24.48 -2.88 6.86
C ILE A 4 24.98 -1.70 6.04
N LEU A 5 26.07 -1.92 5.31
CA LEU A 5 26.63 -0.96 4.38
C LEU A 5 26.45 -1.50 2.96
N PHE A 6 25.56 -0.88 2.20
CA PHE A 6 25.47 -1.07 0.76
C PHE A 6 26.51 -0.19 0.09
N LYS A 7 27.41 -0.78 -0.69
CA LYS A 7 28.44 -0.09 -1.45
C LYS A 7 28.14 -0.12 -2.93
N ASN A 8 28.62 0.89 -3.65
CA ASN A 8 28.62 0.92 -5.10
C ASN A 8 27.19 0.70 -5.67
N VAL A 9 26.26 1.57 -5.26
CA VAL A 9 24.88 1.58 -5.75
C VAL A 9 24.55 2.90 -6.43
N ASN A 10 23.61 2.87 -7.38
CA ASN A 10 22.98 4.06 -7.93
C ASN A 10 21.62 4.22 -7.24
N ILE A 11 21.25 5.42 -6.81
CA ILE A 11 20.05 5.64 -6.01
C ILE A 11 18.95 6.29 -6.82
N PHE A 12 17.77 5.65 -6.85
CA PHE A 12 16.51 6.35 -7.08
C PHE A 12 15.95 6.76 -5.70
N ASP A 13 15.90 8.05 -5.43
CA ASP A 13 15.54 8.57 -4.09
C ASP A 13 14.03 8.62 -3.79
N GLY A 14 13.17 8.29 -4.75
CA GLY A 14 11.71 8.39 -4.69
C GLY A 14 11.14 9.64 -5.36
N SER A 15 11.97 10.58 -5.80
CA SER A 15 11.52 11.87 -6.33
C SER A 15 12.31 12.40 -7.55
N SER A 16 13.55 11.98 -7.72
CA SER A 16 14.42 12.51 -8.78
C SER A 16 14.21 11.80 -10.12
N GLU A 17 14.20 12.56 -11.21
CA GLU A 17 14.09 12.02 -12.58
C GLU A 17 15.37 11.30 -13.06
N LYS A 18 16.43 11.36 -12.28
CA LYS A 18 17.74 10.73 -12.57
C LYS A 18 18.22 10.00 -11.33
N LEU A 19 19.02 8.95 -11.56
CA LEU A 19 19.71 8.29 -10.47
C LEU A 19 20.83 9.19 -9.92
N ILE A 20 21.06 9.08 -8.60
CA ILE A 20 22.26 9.59 -7.93
C ILE A 20 23.28 8.46 -8.03
N GLU A 21 24.31 8.64 -8.84
CA GLU A 21 25.26 7.58 -9.17
C GLU A 21 26.35 7.42 -8.09
N ASP A 22 26.97 6.23 -8.06
CA ASP A 22 28.16 5.89 -7.28
C ASP A 22 28.05 6.24 -5.80
N GLN A 23 27.02 5.74 -5.13
CA GLN A 23 26.77 6.00 -3.71
C GLN A 23 26.97 4.77 -2.84
N ASP A 24 27.33 5.04 -1.58
CA ASP A 24 27.27 4.09 -0.48
C ASP A 24 26.11 4.48 0.45
N VAL A 25 25.38 3.48 0.98
CA VAL A 25 24.23 3.67 1.89
C VAL A 25 24.44 2.86 3.14
N LEU A 26 24.56 3.55 4.27
CA LEU A 26 24.69 2.94 5.59
C LEU A 26 23.32 2.85 6.27
N VAL A 27 22.93 1.64 6.61
CA VAL A 27 21.73 1.34 7.40
C VAL A 27 22.16 0.96 8.81
N VAL A 28 21.57 1.63 9.81
CA VAL A 28 21.73 1.30 11.23
C VAL A 28 20.37 0.97 11.80
N ARG A 29 20.19 -0.26 12.26
CA ARG A 29 18.90 -0.82 12.68
C ARG A 29 17.88 -0.74 11.54
N ASN A 30 16.82 0.04 11.73
CA ASN A 30 15.72 0.17 10.77
C ASN A 30 15.71 1.51 10.03
N LYS A 31 16.81 2.30 10.07
CA LYS A 31 16.87 3.61 9.41
C LYS A 31 18.11 3.75 8.51
N ILE A 32 17.95 4.50 7.44
CA ILE A 32 19.05 4.97 6.63
C ILE A 32 19.81 6.01 7.46
N HIS A 33 21.06 5.70 7.76
CA HIS A 33 21.87 6.53 8.65
C HIS A 33 22.69 7.55 7.88
N LYS A 34 23.32 7.13 6.76
CA LYS A 34 24.17 7.97 5.94
C LYS A 34 24.15 7.56 4.48
N ILE A 35 24.22 8.55 3.61
CA ILE A 35 24.41 8.41 2.16
C ILE A 35 25.61 9.25 1.77
N ALA A 36 26.58 8.69 1.04
CA ALA A 36 27.77 9.39 0.56
C ALA A 36 28.41 8.64 -0.62
N GLU A 37 29.24 9.34 -1.43
CA GLU A 37 30.01 8.72 -2.52
C GLU A 37 30.95 7.62 -2.01
N GLU A 38 31.50 7.78 -0.81
CA GLU A 38 32.32 6.77 -0.15
C GLU A 38 32.06 6.78 1.36
N ILE A 39 31.67 5.62 1.89
CA ILE A 39 31.63 5.36 3.32
C ILE A 39 32.75 4.36 3.61
N PRO A 40 33.81 4.80 4.34
CA PRO A 40 34.96 3.96 4.62
C PRO A 40 34.54 2.69 5.41
N THR A 41 35.24 1.57 5.17
CA THR A 41 35.00 0.28 5.83
C THR A 41 36.04 -0.01 6.93
N GLY A 42 36.20 0.85 7.91
CA GLY A 42 37.13 0.63 9.03
C GLY A 42 37.10 1.81 10.00
N GLY A 43 36.92 1.65 11.30
CA GLY A 43 36.79 2.69 12.34
C GLY A 43 35.60 2.37 13.30
N SER A 44 35.34 3.12 14.37
CA SER A 44 34.20 2.86 15.28
C SER A 44 33.18 3.99 15.29
N TYR A 45 31.91 3.64 15.24
CA TYR A 45 30.81 4.56 15.46
C TYR A 45 30.09 4.20 16.76
N GLU A 46 29.76 5.21 17.51
CA GLU A 46 28.93 5.08 18.71
C GLU A 46 27.53 5.48 18.36
N VAL A 47 26.57 4.55 18.54
CA VAL A 47 25.16 4.82 18.33
C VAL A 47 24.51 4.96 19.71
N GLU A 48 24.16 6.19 20.07
CA GLU A 48 23.40 6.46 21.28
C GLU A 48 21.89 6.43 20.95
N VAL A 49 21.16 5.55 21.62
CA VAL A 49 19.69 5.46 21.48
C VAL A 49 19.06 5.97 22.76
N SER A 50 18.34 7.08 22.68
CA SER A 50 17.59 7.62 23.80
C SER A 50 16.22 6.95 23.93
N SER A 51 15.64 6.94 25.13
CA SER A 51 14.29 6.42 25.42
C SER A 51 13.17 7.19 24.71
N GLY A 52 13.46 8.33 24.07
CA GLY A 52 12.54 9.11 23.26
C GLY A 52 12.63 8.84 21.75
N GLY A 53 13.35 7.79 21.32
CA GLY A 53 13.52 7.49 19.89
C GLY A 53 14.56 8.33 19.18
N GLU A 54 15.15 9.35 19.81
CA GLU A 54 16.29 10.09 19.26
C GLU A 54 17.54 9.22 19.26
N ARG A 55 18.17 9.10 18.10
CA ARG A 55 19.41 8.36 17.91
C ARG A 55 20.54 9.35 17.68
N LYS A 56 21.55 9.28 18.50
CA LYS A 56 22.80 9.99 18.24
C LYS A 56 23.85 8.98 17.81
N VAL A 57 24.44 9.24 16.65
CA VAL A 57 25.57 8.45 16.16
C VAL A 57 26.80 9.35 16.17
N LYS A 58 27.84 8.88 16.81
CA LYS A 58 29.09 9.61 16.91
C LYS A 58 30.22 8.78 16.31
N ALA A 59 30.91 9.33 15.33
CA ALA A 59 32.16 8.74 14.87
C ALA A 59 33.22 8.90 15.96
N LEU A 60 33.84 7.79 16.37
CA LEU A 60 34.89 7.79 17.41
C LEU A 60 36.30 8.02 16.86
N SER A 61 36.48 7.93 15.53
CA SER A 61 37.74 8.21 14.86
C SER A 61 37.53 8.56 13.38
N ASP A 62 38.52 9.19 12.76
CA ASP A 62 38.56 9.53 11.33
C ASP A 62 38.69 8.29 10.41
N PHE A 63 38.75 7.10 10.98
CA PHE A 63 38.80 5.81 10.27
C PHE A 63 37.52 5.04 10.51
N ALA A 64 36.90 4.55 9.47
CA ALA A 64 35.69 3.82 9.56
C ALA A 64 35.90 2.39 10.11
N PRO A 65 35.01 1.86 10.96
CA PRO A 65 35.20 0.56 11.61
C PRO A 65 34.69 -0.60 10.82
N SER A 66 35.30 -1.74 11.02
CA SER A 66 34.69 -3.03 10.78
C SER A 66 33.64 -3.40 11.87
N VAL A 67 33.51 -2.57 12.91
CA VAL A 67 32.68 -2.84 14.10
C VAL A 67 32.02 -1.53 14.54
N TYR A 68 30.70 -1.51 14.71
CA TYR A 68 29.95 -0.41 15.29
C TYR A 68 29.68 -0.65 16.77
N GLU A 69 29.84 0.36 17.58
CA GLU A 69 29.34 0.34 18.95
C GLU A 69 27.94 0.95 18.96
N ILE A 70 26.95 0.15 19.31
CA ILE A 70 25.58 0.60 19.48
C ILE A 70 25.32 0.76 20.97
N THR A 71 25.03 1.97 21.40
CA THR A 71 24.57 2.23 22.75
C THR A 71 23.06 2.06 22.82
N VAL A 72 22.60 1.08 23.60
CA VAL A 72 21.17 0.80 23.80
C VAL A 72 20.81 1.23 25.21
N MET A 73 19.78 2.09 25.35
CA MET A 73 19.19 2.38 26.64
C MET A 73 18.16 1.29 26.99
N GLU A 74 18.50 0.46 27.96
CA GLU A 74 17.59 -0.51 28.56
C GLU A 74 16.98 0.13 29.83
N GLY A 75 15.85 0.86 29.67
CA GLY A 75 15.17 1.54 30.75
C GLY A 75 15.53 3.03 30.93
N PRO A 76 14.92 3.74 31.88
CA PRO A 76 15.04 5.20 31.99
C PRO A 76 16.41 5.70 32.47
N ALA A 77 17.38 4.83 32.77
CA ALA A 77 18.67 5.22 33.30
C ALA A 77 19.87 4.34 32.88
N GLU A 78 19.71 3.31 32.08
CA GLU A 78 20.82 2.43 31.66
C GLU A 78 21.10 2.54 30.18
N THR A 79 22.34 2.86 29.84
CA THR A 79 22.87 2.91 28.49
C THR A 79 23.84 1.76 28.31
N THR A 80 23.53 0.79 27.45
CA THR A 80 24.47 -0.29 27.09
C THR A 80 25.07 -0.04 25.73
N THR A 81 26.38 -0.17 25.60
CA THR A 81 27.05 -0.09 24.31
C THR A 81 27.33 -1.50 23.78
N LYS A 82 26.81 -1.81 22.60
CA LYS A 82 27.07 -3.07 21.90
C LYS A 82 27.95 -2.84 20.69
N LYS A 83 28.96 -3.71 20.53
CA LYS A 83 29.73 -3.78 19.29
C LYS A 83 29.01 -4.65 18.29
N VAL A 84 28.77 -4.13 17.11
CA VAL A 84 28.08 -4.83 16.03
C VAL A 84 28.95 -4.81 14.79
N ASP A 85 29.20 -5.99 14.22
CA ASP A 85 29.92 -6.12 12.97
C ASP A 85 29.11 -5.51 11.83
N VAL A 86 29.79 -4.83 10.90
CA VAL A 86 29.18 -4.26 9.71
C VAL A 86 29.08 -5.34 8.65
N GLN A 87 27.86 -5.63 8.21
CA GLN A 87 27.66 -6.42 7.01
C GLN A 87 27.82 -5.52 5.79
N VAL A 88 28.86 -5.76 5.00
CA VAL A 88 29.08 -5.04 3.73
C VAL A 88 28.47 -5.83 2.59
N ILE A 89 27.67 -5.17 1.77
CA ILE A 89 27.04 -5.72 0.58
C ILE A 89 27.42 -4.84 -0.61
N ASP A 90 28.13 -5.41 -1.58
CA ASP A 90 28.46 -4.71 -2.83
C ASP A 90 27.27 -4.75 -3.78
N GLY A 91 26.72 -3.59 -4.10
CA GLY A 91 25.63 -3.46 -5.07
C GLY A 91 26.06 -3.65 -6.51
N GLY A 92 27.37 -3.54 -6.80
CA GLY A 92 27.93 -3.76 -8.14
C GLY A 92 27.34 -2.82 -9.20
N GLY A 93 27.09 -1.56 -8.86
CA GLY A 93 26.51 -0.54 -9.75
C GLY A 93 25.00 -0.71 -10.01
N ARG A 94 24.30 -1.56 -9.22
CA ARG A 94 22.84 -1.75 -9.30
C ARG A 94 22.08 -0.57 -8.72
N THR A 95 20.79 -0.49 -9.06
CA THR A 95 19.94 0.57 -8.49
C THR A 95 19.36 0.17 -7.14
N LEU A 96 19.63 1.00 -6.14
CA LEU A 96 18.99 1.00 -4.84
C LEU A 96 17.82 1.99 -4.88
N LEU A 97 16.63 1.54 -4.47
CA LEU A 97 15.41 2.34 -4.49
C LEU A 97 14.54 2.05 -3.26
N PRO A 98 13.56 2.93 -2.92
CA PRO A 98 12.66 2.67 -1.82
C PRO A 98 11.84 1.41 -2.05
N GLY A 99 11.51 0.69 -0.99
CA GLY A 99 10.50 -0.34 -1.02
C GLY A 99 9.19 0.19 -1.58
N PHE A 100 8.51 -0.61 -2.42
CA PHE A 100 7.25 -0.20 -3.04
C PHE A 100 6.13 -0.14 -2.02
N ILE A 101 5.15 0.72 -2.29
CA ILE A 101 3.97 0.95 -1.47
C ILE A 101 2.72 0.69 -2.31
N GLU A 102 1.97 -0.33 -1.95
CA GLU A 102 0.62 -0.61 -2.45
C GLU A 102 -0.39 0.13 -1.57
N VAL A 103 -1.24 0.96 -2.16
CA VAL A 103 -2.15 1.78 -1.36
C VAL A 103 -3.63 1.37 -1.47
N HIS A 104 -3.92 0.26 -2.16
CA HIS A 104 -5.27 -0.30 -2.25
C HIS A 104 -5.24 -1.81 -2.49
N ALA A 105 -4.96 -2.55 -1.46
CA ALA A 105 -5.00 -4.01 -1.47
C ALA A 105 -6.12 -4.55 -0.57
N HIS A 106 -6.43 -5.82 -0.75
CA HIS A 106 -7.40 -6.58 0.05
C HIS A 106 -6.78 -7.90 0.48
N LEU A 107 -5.92 -7.86 1.52
CA LEU A 107 -5.12 -9.04 1.88
C LEU A 107 -5.95 -10.23 2.35
N MET A 108 -7.09 -9.99 2.97
CA MET A 108 -7.94 -11.06 3.51
C MET A 108 -9.13 -11.41 2.62
N LEU A 109 -9.36 -10.70 1.51
CA LEU A 109 -10.43 -11.06 0.58
C LEU A 109 -9.94 -12.13 -0.41
N MET A 110 -10.70 -13.20 -0.53
CA MET A 110 -10.35 -14.34 -1.38
C MET A 110 -11.48 -14.66 -2.38
N GLY A 111 -11.10 -15.12 -3.60
CA GLY A 111 -12.08 -15.51 -4.63
C GLY A 111 -12.79 -16.81 -4.28
N PRO A 112 -13.79 -17.30 -5.08
CA PRO A 112 -14.06 -16.92 -6.47
C PRO A 112 -15.08 -15.78 -6.62
N SER A 113 -15.81 -15.38 -5.58
CA SER A 113 -16.69 -14.24 -5.61
C SER A 113 -16.95 -13.70 -4.21
N LEU A 114 -17.25 -12.42 -4.10
CA LEU A 114 -17.56 -11.78 -2.83
C LEU A 114 -18.75 -12.44 -2.10
N PRO A 115 -19.88 -12.80 -2.73
CA PRO A 115 -20.95 -13.53 -2.05
C PRO A 115 -20.57 -14.92 -1.55
N ALA A 116 -19.64 -15.61 -2.22
CA ALA A 116 -19.18 -16.92 -1.76
C ALA A 116 -18.41 -16.86 -0.43
N MET A 117 -17.77 -15.74 -0.14
CA MET A 117 -17.09 -15.51 1.14
C MET A 117 -18.07 -15.45 2.32
N GLU A 118 -19.28 -14.92 2.11
CA GLU A 118 -20.30 -14.88 3.16
C GLU A 118 -20.77 -16.27 3.59
N GLY A 119 -20.99 -17.16 2.62
CA GLY A 119 -21.64 -18.45 2.88
C GLY A 119 -20.72 -19.62 3.20
N ASN A 120 -19.48 -19.59 2.74
CA ASN A 120 -18.62 -20.78 2.70
C ASN A 120 -17.20 -20.58 3.23
N THR A 121 -16.91 -19.46 3.88
CA THR A 121 -15.54 -19.13 4.33
C THR A 121 -15.50 -18.94 5.84
N THR A 122 -14.55 -19.57 6.49
CA THR A 122 -14.29 -19.40 7.92
C THR A 122 -13.24 -18.31 8.16
N TRP A 123 -13.10 -17.87 9.43
CA TRP A 123 -12.08 -16.87 9.74
C TRP A 123 -10.65 -17.40 9.53
N GLU A 124 -10.44 -18.71 9.70
CA GLU A 124 -9.17 -19.39 9.46
C GLU A 124 -8.78 -19.31 7.98
N ASP A 125 -9.74 -19.51 7.07
CA ASP A 125 -9.49 -19.38 5.64
C ASP A 125 -9.00 -17.96 5.30
N PHE A 126 -9.67 -16.95 5.83
CA PHE A 126 -9.26 -15.54 5.66
C PHE A 126 -7.88 -15.28 6.24
N ALA A 127 -7.59 -15.79 7.46
CA ALA A 127 -6.32 -15.57 8.12
C ALA A 127 -5.16 -16.23 7.36
N ILE A 128 -5.32 -17.49 6.93
CA ILE A 128 -4.31 -18.22 6.16
C ILE A 128 -4.08 -17.54 4.82
N HIS A 129 -5.15 -17.16 4.12
CA HIS A 129 -5.05 -16.42 2.87
C HIS A 129 -4.31 -15.09 3.05
N GLY A 130 -4.69 -14.31 4.08
CA GLY A 130 -4.08 -13.03 4.38
C GLY A 130 -2.58 -13.10 4.68
N THR A 131 -2.12 -14.17 5.35
CA THR A 131 -0.68 -14.39 5.58
C THR A 131 0.08 -14.64 4.29
N ARG A 132 -0.46 -15.46 3.40
CA ARG A 132 0.16 -15.75 2.09
C ARG A 132 0.16 -14.53 1.17
N MET A 133 -0.92 -13.73 1.20
CA MET A 133 -0.98 -12.46 0.44
C MET A 133 0.04 -11.46 0.96
N ALA A 134 0.20 -11.34 2.29
CA ALA A 134 1.19 -10.46 2.90
C ALA A 134 2.62 -10.82 2.45
N GLU A 135 2.97 -12.11 2.49
CA GLU A 135 4.27 -12.61 2.01
C GLU A 135 4.44 -12.33 0.50
N MET A 136 3.43 -12.61 -0.32
CA MET A 136 3.47 -12.34 -1.77
C MET A 136 3.76 -10.88 -2.06
N TYR A 137 3.06 -9.93 -1.41
CA TYR A 137 3.32 -8.50 -1.64
C TYR A 137 4.77 -8.12 -1.26
N LEU A 138 5.26 -8.60 -0.11
CA LEU A 138 6.65 -8.32 0.29
C LEU A 138 7.64 -8.88 -0.72
N MET A 139 7.45 -10.11 -1.19
CA MET A 139 8.33 -10.76 -2.16
C MET A 139 8.25 -10.12 -3.56
N GLN A 140 7.17 -9.40 -3.88
CA GLN A 140 7.06 -8.57 -5.07
C GLN A 140 7.68 -7.15 -4.90
N GLY A 141 8.34 -6.89 -3.76
CA GLY A 141 9.02 -5.64 -3.45
C GLY A 141 8.14 -4.60 -2.73
N PHE A 142 6.91 -4.93 -2.37
CA PHE A 142 6.06 -4.02 -1.59
C PHE A 142 6.36 -4.15 -0.11
N THR A 143 7.17 -3.23 0.42
CA THR A 143 7.51 -3.20 1.85
C THR A 143 6.42 -2.57 2.70
N THR A 144 5.48 -1.88 2.09
CA THR A 144 4.30 -1.27 2.74
C THR A 144 3.04 -1.54 1.94
N VAL A 145 1.95 -1.87 2.64
CA VAL A 145 0.61 -2.09 2.07
C VAL A 145 -0.44 -1.36 2.91
N ARG A 146 -1.25 -0.53 2.25
CA ARG A 146 -2.50 0.02 2.80
C ARG A 146 -3.65 -0.87 2.34
N ASP A 147 -4.31 -1.51 3.30
CA ASP A 147 -5.50 -2.33 3.03
C ASP A 147 -6.72 -1.43 2.82
N ALA A 148 -7.48 -1.73 1.79
CA ALA A 148 -8.66 -0.96 1.41
C ALA A 148 -9.95 -1.54 1.98
N GLY A 149 -9.86 -2.37 2.99
CA GLY A 149 -10.98 -2.95 3.72
C GLY A 149 -11.00 -4.46 3.70
N GLY A 150 -11.69 -5.03 4.67
CA GLY A 150 -11.82 -6.46 4.89
C GLY A 150 -10.84 -7.04 5.92
N ALA A 151 -9.92 -6.23 6.46
CA ALA A 151 -8.96 -6.72 7.44
C ALA A 151 -8.77 -5.77 8.63
N ASN A 152 -8.62 -6.35 9.80
CA ASN A 152 -8.41 -5.65 11.07
C ASN A 152 -6.92 -5.61 11.46
N GLY A 153 -6.59 -4.90 12.54
CA GLY A 153 -5.23 -4.74 13.05
C GLY A 153 -4.55 -6.02 13.55
N GLY A 154 -5.22 -7.18 13.55
CA GLY A 154 -4.65 -8.46 13.95
C GLY A 154 -3.50 -8.91 13.05
N LEU A 155 -3.69 -8.80 11.73
CA LEU A 155 -2.68 -9.14 10.74
C LEU A 155 -1.42 -8.25 10.91
N ARG A 156 -1.62 -6.94 11.08
CA ARG A 156 -0.52 -6.01 11.38
C ARG A 156 0.27 -6.43 12.61
N ARG A 157 -0.41 -6.70 13.74
CA ARG A 157 0.28 -7.11 14.98
C ARG A 157 1.09 -8.39 14.80
N ALA A 158 0.61 -9.35 14.01
CA ALA A 158 1.34 -10.59 13.74
C ALA A 158 2.59 -10.34 12.88
N ILE A 159 2.51 -9.43 11.90
CA ILE A 159 3.66 -9.02 11.08
C ILE A 159 4.68 -8.26 11.94
N ASP A 160 4.23 -7.26 12.73
CA ASP A 160 5.10 -6.44 13.57
C ASP A 160 5.80 -7.27 14.66
N ALA A 161 5.14 -8.31 15.16
CA ALA A 161 5.71 -9.26 16.11
C ALA A 161 6.63 -10.33 15.47
N GLY A 162 6.82 -10.32 14.15
CA GLY A 162 7.62 -11.31 13.43
C GLY A 162 7.04 -12.72 13.40
N GLN A 163 5.75 -12.88 13.71
CA GLN A 163 5.06 -14.18 13.67
C GLN A 163 4.77 -14.63 12.23
N ILE A 164 4.58 -13.68 11.34
CA ILE A 164 4.38 -13.90 9.91
C ILE A 164 5.22 -12.93 9.10
N ILE A 165 5.62 -13.35 7.91
CA ILE A 165 6.33 -12.52 6.94
C ILE A 165 5.32 -11.62 6.22
N GLY A 166 5.62 -10.33 6.07
CA GLY A 166 4.77 -9.41 5.35
C GLY A 166 5.27 -7.96 5.39
N PRO A 167 4.61 -7.06 4.65
CA PRO A 167 4.94 -5.64 4.60
C PRO A 167 4.54 -4.90 5.88
N ARG A 168 4.95 -3.66 6.05
CA ARG A 168 4.28 -2.73 6.96
C ARG A 168 2.83 -2.64 6.55
N TYR A 169 1.92 -2.72 7.50
CA TYR A 169 0.51 -2.91 7.18
C TYR A 169 -0.38 -1.84 7.79
N TYR A 170 -1.18 -1.20 6.93
CA TYR A 170 -2.12 -0.13 7.28
C TYR A 170 -3.56 -0.60 7.07
N PRO A 171 -4.20 -1.26 8.04
CA PRO A 171 -5.56 -1.80 7.91
C PRO A 171 -6.63 -0.71 7.93
N SER A 172 -7.72 -0.89 7.18
CA SER A 172 -8.92 -0.03 7.22
C SER A 172 -10.04 -0.59 8.13
N GLY A 173 -9.97 -1.86 8.51
CA GLY A 173 -11.09 -2.56 9.14
C GLY A 173 -12.19 -2.92 8.15
N ALA A 174 -13.43 -2.85 8.58
CA ALA A 174 -14.58 -3.13 7.72
C ALA A 174 -14.79 -2.07 6.64
N PHE A 175 -15.24 -2.50 5.46
CA PHE A 175 -15.91 -1.58 4.53
C PHE A 175 -17.12 -0.95 5.20
N LEU A 176 -17.34 0.33 5.02
CA LEU A 176 -18.56 1.02 5.42
C LEU A 176 -19.36 1.36 4.17
N GLY A 177 -20.55 0.84 4.04
CA GLY A 177 -21.42 1.11 2.88
C GLY A 177 -22.86 0.79 3.18
N THR A 178 -23.76 1.31 2.34
CA THR A 178 -25.19 1.14 2.52
C THR A 178 -25.66 -0.26 2.19
N ARG A 179 -26.77 -0.68 2.77
CA ARG A 179 -27.45 -1.91 2.34
C ARG A 179 -27.81 -1.83 0.86
N GLY A 180 -27.66 -2.94 0.14
CA GLY A 180 -27.80 -2.98 -1.31
C GLY A 180 -26.72 -2.23 -2.07
N GLY A 181 -25.67 -1.75 -1.39
CA GLY A 181 -24.51 -1.05 -1.95
C GLY A 181 -23.31 -1.95 -2.18
N HIS A 182 -22.16 -1.35 -2.47
CA HIS A 182 -20.96 -2.09 -2.88
C HIS A 182 -20.32 -2.89 -1.73
N ALA A 183 -20.60 -2.56 -0.48
CA ALA A 183 -20.14 -3.31 0.71
C ALA A 183 -21.18 -4.31 1.24
N ASP A 184 -22.30 -4.48 0.57
CA ASP A 184 -23.30 -5.48 0.97
C ASP A 184 -22.93 -6.84 0.40
N PHE A 185 -22.41 -7.70 1.26
CA PHE A 185 -22.04 -9.10 0.95
C PHE A 185 -23.07 -10.10 1.46
N ALA A 186 -24.20 -9.64 2.01
CA ALA A 186 -25.24 -10.47 2.56
C ALA A 186 -25.88 -11.38 1.48
N ASN A 187 -26.52 -12.45 1.91
CA ASN A 187 -27.34 -13.28 1.00
C ASN A 187 -28.68 -12.60 0.72
N TYR A 188 -29.32 -12.90 -0.41
CA TYR A 188 -30.66 -12.40 -0.75
C TYR A 188 -31.72 -12.65 0.33
N THR A 189 -31.51 -13.69 1.12
CA THR A 189 -32.44 -14.10 2.20
C THR A 189 -32.15 -13.46 3.54
N SER A 190 -31.03 -12.71 3.67
CA SER A 190 -30.67 -12.04 4.94
C SER A 190 -31.59 -10.85 5.19
N PRO A 191 -32.38 -10.84 6.26
CA PRO A 191 -33.24 -9.70 6.56
C PRO A 191 -32.41 -8.48 7.04
N PRO A 192 -32.96 -7.26 6.94
CA PRO A 192 -32.32 -6.07 7.50
C PRO A 192 -32.03 -6.23 8.99
N GLY A 193 -30.80 -5.82 9.40
CA GLY A 193 -30.37 -5.84 10.79
C GLY A 193 -29.85 -7.20 11.28
N GLU A 194 -29.84 -8.24 10.45
CA GLU A 194 -29.17 -9.50 10.78
C GLU A 194 -27.66 -9.38 10.59
N SER A 195 -26.89 -9.87 11.56
CA SER A 195 -25.43 -9.92 11.46
C SER A 195 -25.00 -11.04 10.51
N THR A 196 -24.37 -10.68 9.42
CA THR A 196 -23.77 -11.60 8.45
C THR A 196 -22.45 -12.17 8.96
N ASN A 197 -21.89 -13.17 8.28
CA ASN A 197 -20.56 -13.70 8.63
C ASN A 197 -19.48 -12.61 8.56
N LEU A 198 -19.41 -11.87 7.45
CA LEU A 198 -18.42 -10.82 7.26
C LEU A 198 -18.61 -9.65 8.21
N SER A 199 -19.86 -9.31 8.59
CA SER A 199 -20.10 -8.26 9.60
C SER A 199 -19.66 -8.66 11.01
N ARG A 200 -19.86 -9.92 11.40
CA ARG A 200 -19.35 -10.46 12.69
C ARG A 200 -17.83 -10.45 12.77
N LEU A 201 -17.15 -10.69 11.66
CA LEU A 201 -15.68 -10.63 11.56
C LEU A 201 -15.15 -9.21 11.41
N ASN A 202 -16.02 -8.20 11.37
CA ASN A 202 -15.69 -6.80 11.08
C ASN A 202 -14.93 -6.63 9.76
N MET A 203 -15.38 -7.33 8.73
CA MET A 203 -14.83 -7.22 7.36
C MET A 203 -15.67 -6.29 6.48
N ALA A 204 -16.99 -6.29 6.65
CA ALA A 204 -17.94 -5.40 5.98
C ALA A 204 -19.05 -5.00 6.94
N GLN A 205 -19.51 -3.75 6.90
CA GLN A 205 -20.58 -3.24 7.74
C GLN A 205 -21.59 -2.45 6.92
N GLU A 206 -22.86 -2.85 7.00
CA GLU A 206 -23.96 -2.05 6.48
C GLU A 206 -24.18 -0.83 7.38
N VAL A 207 -24.16 0.37 6.80
CA VAL A 207 -24.32 1.65 7.51
C VAL A 207 -25.39 2.47 6.76
N ASP A 208 -26.60 2.47 7.28
CA ASP A 208 -27.76 3.14 6.70
C ASP A 208 -28.22 4.37 7.50
N SER A 209 -27.31 4.89 8.33
CA SER A 209 -27.54 6.11 9.12
C SER A 209 -26.22 6.73 9.58
N VAL A 210 -26.27 8.03 9.90
CA VAL A 210 -25.17 8.74 10.58
C VAL A 210 -24.73 8.05 11.87
N ALA A 211 -25.68 7.48 12.61
CA ALA A 211 -25.39 6.76 13.85
C ALA A 211 -24.61 5.48 13.60
N ASP A 212 -24.95 4.72 12.55
CA ASP A 212 -24.23 3.51 12.17
C ASP A 212 -22.82 3.85 11.65
N VAL A 213 -22.68 4.85 10.80
CA VAL A 213 -21.37 5.32 10.33
C VAL A 213 -20.45 5.66 11.51
N ARG A 214 -20.94 6.40 12.49
CA ARG A 214 -20.16 6.72 13.70
C ARG A 214 -19.83 5.50 14.54
N LYS A 215 -20.80 4.61 14.74
CA LYS A 215 -20.63 3.38 15.52
C LYS A 215 -19.56 2.48 14.91
N TYR A 216 -19.69 2.16 13.64
CA TYR A 216 -18.80 1.21 12.98
C TYR A 216 -17.46 1.86 12.59
N GLY A 217 -17.43 3.16 12.26
CA GLY A 217 -16.19 3.90 12.08
C GLY A 217 -15.30 3.89 13.32
N ARG A 218 -15.88 4.20 14.50
CA ARG A 218 -15.17 4.10 15.78
C ARG A 218 -14.77 2.68 16.12
N ASN A 219 -15.60 1.67 15.76
CA ASN A 219 -15.23 0.27 15.94
C ASN A 219 -14.04 -0.13 15.06
N ASN A 220 -13.93 0.36 13.82
CA ASN A 220 -12.77 0.13 12.99
C ASN A 220 -11.48 0.62 13.65
N PHE A 221 -11.45 1.86 14.16
CA PHE A 221 -10.29 2.37 14.92
C PHE A 221 -10.01 1.56 16.18
N ARG A 222 -11.06 1.17 16.95
CA ARG A 222 -10.91 0.26 18.09
C ARG A 222 -10.26 -1.07 17.71
N MET A 223 -10.55 -1.58 16.50
CA MET A 223 -9.97 -2.81 15.95
C MET A 223 -8.60 -2.63 15.32
N GLY A 224 -8.06 -1.41 15.34
CA GLY A 224 -6.70 -1.07 14.90
C GLY A 224 -6.60 -0.55 13.47
N ALA A 225 -7.68 -0.03 12.92
CA ALA A 225 -7.65 0.67 11.62
C ALA A 225 -6.76 1.91 11.68
N THR A 226 -6.13 2.23 10.56
CA THR A 226 -5.28 3.41 10.38
C THR A 226 -5.97 4.49 9.54
N GLN A 227 -7.02 4.14 8.81
CA GLN A 227 -7.92 4.99 8.03
C GLN A 227 -9.30 4.30 7.93
N LEU A 228 -10.30 5.01 7.43
CA LEU A 228 -11.62 4.43 7.15
C LEU A 228 -11.80 4.22 5.64
N LYS A 229 -12.40 3.09 5.24
CA LYS A 229 -12.87 2.82 3.87
C LYS A 229 -14.39 3.00 3.80
N TYR A 230 -14.84 3.92 2.93
CA TYR A 230 -16.25 4.18 2.67
C TYR A 230 -16.61 3.89 1.21
N MET A 231 -17.76 3.26 0.96
CA MET A 231 -18.27 2.96 -0.37
C MET A 231 -19.25 4.05 -0.81
N GLN A 232 -18.74 5.07 -1.53
CA GLN A 232 -19.53 6.23 -1.96
C GLN A 232 -20.27 5.99 -3.28
N SER A 233 -19.91 4.95 -4.03
CA SER A 233 -20.61 4.54 -5.24
C SER A 233 -20.82 3.05 -5.32
N GLY A 234 -21.63 2.60 -6.26
CA GLY A 234 -21.69 1.21 -6.65
C GLY A 234 -20.44 0.76 -7.42
N GLY A 235 -20.34 -0.53 -7.66
CA GLY A 235 -19.20 -1.17 -8.33
C GLY A 235 -19.60 -2.27 -9.32
N VAL A 236 -18.59 -2.88 -9.92
CA VAL A 236 -18.79 -3.90 -10.98
C VAL A 236 -19.01 -5.29 -10.42
N VAL A 237 -18.21 -5.73 -9.45
CA VAL A 237 -18.20 -7.13 -8.98
C VAL A 237 -19.17 -7.40 -7.82
N SER A 238 -19.81 -6.39 -7.27
CA SER A 238 -20.85 -6.51 -6.24
C SER A 238 -22.17 -7.05 -6.78
N ALA A 239 -23.00 -7.65 -5.91
CA ALA A 239 -24.20 -8.37 -6.32
C ALA A 239 -25.41 -7.46 -6.56
N PHE A 240 -25.64 -6.46 -5.71
CA PHE A 240 -26.93 -5.77 -5.59
C PHE A 240 -26.96 -4.40 -6.24
N ASP A 241 -25.86 -3.66 -6.24
CA ASP A 241 -25.78 -2.28 -6.67
C ASP A 241 -25.57 -2.13 -8.18
N PRO A 242 -26.23 -1.18 -8.84
CA PRO A 242 -25.77 -0.67 -10.11
C PRO A 242 -24.48 0.13 -9.89
N TRP A 243 -23.49 0.08 -10.82
CA TRP A 243 -22.25 0.83 -10.68
C TRP A 243 -22.48 2.36 -10.56
N GLN A 244 -23.62 2.85 -11.06
CA GLN A 244 -24.05 4.25 -11.02
C GLN A 244 -24.61 4.68 -9.67
N LEU A 245 -24.80 3.77 -8.72
CA LEU A 245 -25.35 4.10 -7.41
C LEU A 245 -24.54 5.24 -6.76
N LEU A 246 -25.24 6.23 -6.23
CA LEU A 246 -24.69 7.15 -5.23
C LEU A 246 -25.05 6.55 -3.86
N ALA A 247 -24.08 5.92 -3.23
CA ALA A 247 -24.27 5.24 -1.96
C ALA A 247 -24.00 6.23 -0.81
N GLY A 248 -24.90 6.23 0.16
CA GLY A 248 -24.82 7.14 1.30
C GLY A 248 -25.24 8.58 0.99
N SER A 249 -25.83 9.21 1.97
CA SER A 249 -26.18 10.63 1.92
C SER A 249 -24.94 11.51 2.20
N PRO A 250 -24.99 12.83 1.88
CA PRO A 250 -23.94 13.75 2.29
C PRO A 250 -23.64 13.72 3.78
N GLU A 251 -24.66 13.57 4.63
CA GLU A 251 -24.52 13.54 6.08
C GLU A 251 -23.79 12.27 6.56
N GLU A 252 -23.92 11.15 5.86
CA GLU A 252 -23.26 9.91 6.19
C GLU A 252 -21.77 9.95 5.84
N ILE A 253 -21.38 10.46 4.68
CA ILE A 253 -19.97 10.63 4.35
C ILE A 253 -19.31 11.71 5.22
N ASP A 254 -20.02 12.79 5.54
CA ASP A 254 -19.56 13.79 6.50
C ASP A 254 -19.30 13.16 7.88
N ALA A 255 -20.19 12.26 8.33
CA ALA A 255 -19.99 11.54 9.60
C ALA A 255 -18.76 10.63 9.58
N ALA A 256 -18.47 9.96 8.46
CA ALA A 256 -17.26 9.16 8.31
C ALA A 256 -16.00 10.03 8.42
N VAL A 257 -15.99 11.19 7.75
CA VAL A 257 -14.88 12.15 7.82
C VAL A 257 -14.73 12.73 9.23
N GLN A 258 -15.83 13.05 9.92
CA GLN A 258 -15.78 13.52 11.30
C GLN A 258 -15.16 12.48 12.23
N VAL A 259 -15.56 11.22 12.10
CA VAL A 259 -14.97 10.11 12.90
C VAL A 259 -13.48 9.97 12.60
N ALA A 260 -13.07 9.97 11.35
CA ALA A 260 -11.66 9.88 11.00
C ALA A 260 -10.85 11.05 11.62
N ASN A 261 -11.38 12.27 11.57
CA ASN A 261 -10.75 13.44 12.18
C ASN A 261 -10.66 13.35 13.72
N GLU A 262 -11.63 12.71 14.40
CA GLU A 262 -11.56 12.45 15.86
C GLU A 262 -10.31 11.62 16.22
N TYR A 263 -9.84 10.77 15.30
CA TYR A 263 -8.64 9.94 15.46
C TYR A 263 -7.39 10.52 14.78
N GLY A 264 -7.45 11.74 14.25
CA GLY A 264 -6.34 12.37 13.53
C GLY A 264 -6.00 11.68 12.21
N SER A 265 -6.95 10.97 11.60
CA SER A 265 -6.80 10.15 10.42
C SER A 265 -7.68 10.65 9.27
N TYR A 266 -7.92 9.84 8.26
CA TYR A 266 -8.63 10.21 7.04
C TYR A 266 -9.58 9.12 6.53
N VAL A 267 -10.40 9.48 5.54
CA VAL A 267 -11.26 8.54 4.80
C VAL A 267 -10.70 8.35 3.40
N MET A 268 -10.70 7.09 2.95
CA MET A 268 -10.56 6.67 1.56
C MET A 268 -11.93 6.22 1.05
N ALA A 269 -12.33 6.67 -0.14
CA ALA A 269 -13.66 6.42 -0.66
C ALA A 269 -13.65 5.77 -2.05
N HIS A 270 -14.30 4.61 -2.16
CA HIS A 270 -14.64 3.99 -3.45
C HIS A 270 -15.61 4.89 -4.20
N SER A 271 -15.21 5.43 -5.34
CA SER A 271 -16.00 6.41 -6.08
C SER A 271 -15.76 6.29 -7.57
N TYR A 272 -16.78 5.87 -8.34
CA TYR A 272 -16.68 5.75 -9.80
C TYR A 272 -17.15 7.00 -10.53
N ARG A 273 -18.32 7.52 -10.16
CA ARG A 273 -18.97 8.65 -10.82
C ARG A 273 -18.44 10.01 -10.39
N LYS A 274 -18.53 10.99 -11.30
CA LYS A 274 -18.14 12.38 -10.99
C LYS A 274 -18.84 12.94 -9.76
N GLU A 275 -20.14 12.71 -9.63
CA GLU A 275 -20.91 13.18 -8.48
C GLU A 275 -20.47 12.52 -7.17
N ALA A 276 -20.18 11.23 -7.18
CA ALA A 276 -19.67 10.51 -6.00
C ALA A 276 -18.29 11.05 -5.59
N ILE A 277 -17.39 11.27 -6.56
CA ILE A 277 -16.06 11.83 -6.32
C ILE A 277 -16.18 13.24 -5.72
N LEU A 278 -17.03 14.11 -6.30
CA LEU A 278 -17.20 15.48 -5.82
C LEU A 278 -17.85 15.52 -4.43
N ASN A 279 -18.85 14.65 -4.15
CA ASN A 279 -19.45 14.53 -2.82
C ASN A 279 -18.40 14.10 -1.77
N ALA A 280 -17.60 13.08 -2.09
CA ALA A 280 -16.53 12.64 -1.21
C ALA A 280 -15.49 13.74 -0.94
N LEU A 281 -15.01 14.43 -1.98
CA LEU A 281 -14.05 15.53 -1.85
C LEU A 281 -14.63 16.71 -1.07
N ASN A 282 -15.90 17.06 -1.27
CA ASN A 282 -16.56 18.15 -0.56
C ASN A 282 -16.73 17.85 0.93
N ALA A 283 -17.05 16.58 1.29
CA ALA A 283 -17.08 16.12 2.66
C ALA A 283 -15.70 16.12 3.36
N GLY A 284 -14.61 16.11 2.59
CA GLY A 284 -13.25 16.13 3.13
C GLY A 284 -12.49 14.81 3.03
N VAL A 285 -12.98 13.87 2.22
CA VAL A 285 -12.23 12.63 1.87
C VAL A 285 -10.90 13.01 1.26
N LYS A 286 -9.84 12.28 1.64
CA LYS A 286 -8.45 12.57 1.22
C LYS A 286 -7.90 11.59 0.19
N SER A 287 -8.52 10.43 0.02
CA SER A 287 -8.11 9.45 -0.98
C SER A 287 -9.32 8.97 -1.76
N ILE A 288 -9.34 9.26 -3.06
CA ILE A 288 -10.37 8.79 -3.99
C ILE A 288 -9.89 7.49 -4.61
N GLU A 289 -10.61 6.42 -4.34
CA GLU A 289 -10.28 5.10 -4.84
C GLU A 289 -11.00 4.87 -6.17
N HIS A 290 -10.29 4.32 -7.16
CA HIS A 290 -10.69 4.13 -8.54
C HIS A 290 -10.82 5.45 -9.32
N GLY A 291 -11.75 6.31 -8.95
CA GLY A 291 -11.88 7.64 -9.53
C GLY A 291 -12.12 7.68 -11.04
N PHE A 292 -12.76 6.66 -11.62
CA PHE A 292 -12.79 6.44 -13.08
C PHE A 292 -13.38 7.61 -13.90
N ALA A 293 -14.31 8.37 -13.33
CA ALA A 293 -14.86 9.57 -13.98
C ALA A 293 -13.98 10.83 -13.80
N PHE A 294 -12.68 10.64 -13.54
CA PHE A 294 -11.73 11.75 -13.37
C PHE A 294 -11.67 12.65 -14.60
N ASP A 295 -11.72 13.96 -14.35
CA ASP A 295 -11.52 15.01 -15.34
C ASP A 295 -10.79 16.23 -14.74
N CYS A 296 -10.50 17.24 -15.56
CA CYS A 296 -9.77 18.42 -15.11
C CYS A 296 -10.52 19.29 -14.07
N ASP A 297 -11.84 19.19 -13.97
CA ASP A 297 -12.58 19.90 -12.93
C ASP A 297 -12.42 19.20 -11.58
N ILE A 298 -12.44 17.85 -11.58
CA ILE A 298 -12.11 17.05 -10.40
C ILE A 298 -10.66 17.32 -9.97
N ALA A 299 -9.71 17.37 -10.92
CA ALA A 299 -8.31 17.67 -10.62
C ALA A 299 -8.14 18.99 -9.82
N LYS A 300 -8.82 20.07 -10.23
CA LYS A 300 -8.79 21.34 -9.52
C LYS A 300 -9.32 21.25 -8.08
N VAL A 301 -10.39 20.45 -7.88
CA VAL A 301 -10.95 20.24 -6.55
C VAL A 301 -9.99 19.43 -5.68
N MET A 302 -9.38 18.37 -6.24
CA MET A 302 -8.40 17.54 -5.55
C MET A 302 -7.18 18.35 -5.12
N GLU A 303 -6.62 19.15 -6.00
CA GLU A 303 -5.48 20.04 -5.71
C GLU A 303 -5.83 20.99 -4.54
N LYS A 304 -6.97 21.69 -4.63
CA LYS A 304 -7.45 22.60 -3.57
C LYS A 304 -7.65 21.89 -2.23
N LYS A 305 -8.06 20.61 -2.23
CA LYS A 305 -8.36 19.82 -1.03
C LYS A 305 -7.14 19.05 -0.52
N GLY A 306 -6.03 19.02 -1.27
CA GLY A 306 -4.86 18.16 -0.97
C GLY A 306 -5.24 16.70 -0.93
N ALA A 307 -6.01 16.24 -1.92
CA ALA A 307 -6.49 14.87 -2.01
C ALA A 307 -5.69 14.07 -3.05
N TYR A 308 -5.66 12.76 -2.88
CA TYR A 308 -4.99 11.78 -3.74
C TYR A 308 -6.01 10.93 -4.48
N ILE A 309 -5.60 10.36 -5.61
CA ILE A 309 -6.37 9.36 -6.34
C ILE A 309 -5.57 8.06 -6.44
N THR A 310 -6.25 6.93 -6.41
CA THR A 310 -5.66 5.62 -6.69
C THR A 310 -6.52 4.90 -7.71
N THR A 311 -5.91 4.25 -8.69
CA THR A 311 -6.66 3.63 -9.79
C THR A 311 -5.95 2.38 -10.26
N ASN A 312 -6.66 1.26 -10.29
CA ASN A 312 -6.20 0.02 -10.91
C ASN A 312 -6.37 0.12 -12.44
N LEU A 313 -5.25 0.17 -13.13
CA LEU A 313 -5.20 0.41 -14.59
C LEU A 313 -5.63 -0.82 -15.38
N THR A 314 -5.61 -2.01 -14.78
CA THR A 314 -6.19 -3.24 -15.34
C THR A 314 -7.65 -3.06 -15.75
N THR A 315 -8.39 -2.13 -15.13
CA THR A 315 -9.78 -1.78 -15.51
C THR A 315 -9.90 -1.24 -16.94
N PHE A 316 -8.81 -0.68 -17.49
CA PHE A 316 -8.78 -0.13 -18.87
C PHE A 316 -8.23 -1.14 -19.89
N ASP A 317 -7.90 -2.35 -19.46
CA ASP A 317 -7.44 -3.40 -20.35
C ASP A 317 -8.63 -4.04 -21.10
N PRO A 318 -8.52 -4.27 -22.43
CA PRO A 318 -9.57 -4.95 -23.19
C PRO A 318 -9.92 -6.34 -22.67
N ASN A 319 -8.96 -7.06 -22.06
CA ASN A 319 -9.17 -8.40 -21.52
C ASN A 319 -9.88 -8.40 -20.16
N LEU A 320 -10.20 -7.22 -19.60
CA LEU A 320 -11.03 -7.11 -18.38
C LEU A 320 -12.29 -7.97 -18.44
N PHE A 321 -12.91 -8.06 -19.61
CA PHE A 321 -14.17 -8.79 -19.81
C PHE A 321 -13.99 -10.32 -19.81
N ASP A 322 -12.76 -10.81 -19.86
CA ASP A 322 -12.42 -12.24 -19.83
C ASP A 322 -12.16 -12.75 -18.40
N ILE A 323 -12.07 -11.85 -17.41
CA ILE A 323 -11.94 -12.22 -15.99
C ILE A 323 -13.15 -13.09 -15.58
N PRO A 324 -12.93 -14.31 -15.01
CA PRO A 324 -14.03 -15.19 -14.63
C PRO A 324 -15.05 -14.57 -13.68
N ALA A 325 -14.63 -13.73 -12.74
CA ALA A 325 -15.51 -12.99 -11.83
C ALA A 325 -16.43 -11.99 -12.56
N ILE A 326 -16.07 -11.58 -13.77
CA ILE A 326 -16.84 -10.68 -14.64
C ILE A 326 -17.56 -11.47 -15.74
N SER A 327 -16.83 -12.26 -16.52
CA SER A 327 -17.37 -12.98 -17.68
C SER A 327 -18.44 -14.01 -17.32
N ASN A 328 -18.27 -14.72 -16.21
CA ASN A 328 -19.19 -15.75 -15.75
C ASN A 328 -20.42 -15.20 -15.01
N VAL A 329 -20.45 -13.89 -14.73
CA VAL A 329 -21.54 -13.21 -14.03
C VAL A 329 -22.19 -12.20 -14.98
N PRO A 330 -23.33 -12.51 -15.64
CA PRO A 330 -23.92 -11.64 -16.66
C PRO A 330 -24.20 -10.21 -16.18
N ALA A 331 -24.55 -10.03 -14.91
CA ALA A 331 -24.75 -8.70 -14.31
C ALA A 331 -23.43 -7.91 -14.23
N SER A 332 -22.36 -8.53 -13.75
CA SER A 332 -21.03 -7.92 -13.66
C SER A 332 -20.49 -7.57 -15.05
N LEU A 333 -20.64 -8.45 -16.03
CA LEU A 333 -20.23 -8.20 -17.42
C LEU A 333 -20.96 -6.98 -18.03
N ARG A 334 -22.29 -6.86 -17.81
CA ARG A 334 -23.05 -5.68 -18.26
C ARG A 334 -22.57 -4.40 -17.57
N LYS A 335 -22.34 -4.46 -16.25
CA LYS A 335 -21.81 -3.32 -15.47
C LYS A 335 -20.42 -2.92 -15.97
N ALA A 336 -19.51 -3.87 -16.15
CA ALA A 336 -18.16 -3.63 -16.64
C ALA A 336 -18.16 -2.96 -18.02
N LYS A 337 -18.90 -3.48 -18.98
CA LYS A 337 -19.01 -2.89 -20.33
C LYS A 337 -19.56 -1.47 -20.31
N SER A 338 -20.60 -1.21 -19.51
CA SER A 338 -21.18 0.12 -19.35
C SER A 338 -20.22 1.10 -18.68
N ALA A 339 -19.52 0.66 -17.64
CA ALA A 339 -18.54 1.48 -16.91
C ALA A 339 -17.34 1.81 -17.81
N SER A 340 -16.74 0.83 -18.48
CA SER A 340 -15.58 1.03 -19.36
C SER A 340 -15.87 2.02 -20.49
N ALA A 341 -17.06 1.94 -21.11
CA ALA A 341 -17.48 2.89 -22.13
C ALA A 341 -17.58 4.35 -21.59
N THR A 342 -17.98 4.50 -20.32
CA THR A 342 -18.15 5.82 -19.69
C THR A 342 -16.79 6.42 -19.29
N PHE A 343 -15.83 5.58 -18.92
CA PHE A 343 -14.56 6.03 -18.32
C PHE A 343 -13.37 5.99 -19.31
N ALA A 344 -13.62 5.77 -20.59
CA ALA A 344 -12.57 5.67 -21.62
C ALA A 344 -11.61 6.87 -21.68
N GLY A 345 -12.03 8.06 -21.23
CA GLY A 345 -11.20 9.28 -21.20
C GLY A 345 -10.28 9.43 -20.00
N TYR A 346 -10.28 8.50 -19.03
CA TYR A 346 -9.52 8.62 -17.78
C TYR A 346 -8.03 8.88 -18.00
N ILE A 347 -7.37 8.04 -18.80
CA ILE A 347 -5.92 8.12 -19.04
C ILE A 347 -5.54 9.46 -19.67
N ASP A 348 -6.29 9.92 -20.68
CA ASP A 348 -6.03 11.18 -21.35
C ASP A 348 -6.25 12.38 -20.40
N ASN A 349 -7.30 12.34 -19.60
CA ASN A 349 -7.57 13.35 -18.60
C ASN A 349 -6.48 13.41 -17.53
N MET A 350 -5.99 12.25 -17.07
CA MET A 350 -4.91 12.19 -16.09
C MET A 350 -3.58 12.76 -16.65
N LYS A 351 -3.27 12.51 -17.93
CA LYS A 351 -2.11 13.11 -18.59
C LYS A 351 -2.26 14.62 -18.78
N LYS A 352 -3.46 15.10 -19.09
CA LYS A 352 -3.74 16.51 -19.33
C LYS A 352 -3.77 17.35 -18.03
N CYS A 353 -4.30 16.79 -16.96
CA CYS A 353 -4.49 17.47 -15.68
C CYS A 353 -3.99 16.54 -14.56
N PRO A 354 -2.65 16.36 -14.44
CA PRO A 354 -2.08 15.39 -13.50
C PRO A 354 -2.34 15.80 -12.05
N VAL A 355 -2.65 14.80 -11.23
CA VAL A 355 -2.74 14.89 -9.77
C VAL A 355 -1.89 13.81 -9.13
N LYS A 356 -1.60 13.93 -7.85
CA LYS A 356 -0.87 12.90 -7.11
C LYS A 356 -1.67 11.60 -7.08
N ARG A 357 -1.05 10.53 -7.63
CA ARG A 357 -1.67 9.21 -7.78
C ARG A 357 -0.86 8.15 -7.04
N GLY A 358 -1.53 7.31 -6.23
CA GLY A 358 -0.94 6.15 -5.59
C GLY A 358 -1.08 4.88 -6.46
N PHE A 359 -0.20 3.90 -6.25
CA PHE A 359 -0.26 2.61 -6.92
C PHE A 359 -1.36 1.73 -6.30
N GLN A 360 -2.19 1.13 -7.15
CA GLN A 360 -3.33 0.30 -6.73
C GLN A 360 -3.42 -0.95 -7.59
N THR A 361 -3.55 -2.11 -6.96
CA THR A 361 -3.87 -3.36 -7.67
C THR A 361 -5.34 -3.75 -7.53
N ASP A 362 -5.93 -3.52 -6.37
CA ASP A 362 -7.31 -3.94 -6.07
C ASP A 362 -7.56 -5.44 -6.34
N CYS A 363 -6.51 -6.25 -6.11
CA CYS A 363 -6.61 -7.67 -6.41
C CYS A 363 -7.40 -8.42 -5.34
N VAL A 364 -8.43 -9.15 -5.79
CA VAL A 364 -9.20 -10.10 -4.99
C VAL A 364 -9.18 -11.44 -5.73
N GLY A 365 -8.53 -12.44 -5.15
CA GLY A 365 -8.39 -13.73 -5.83
C GLY A 365 -7.40 -14.66 -5.15
N SER A 366 -6.90 -15.65 -5.88
CA SER A 366 -5.82 -16.48 -5.37
C SER A 366 -4.50 -15.70 -5.32
N VAL A 367 -3.58 -16.12 -4.46
CA VAL A 367 -2.24 -15.53 -4.33
C VAL A 367 -1.51 -15.54 -5.68
N GLU A 368 -1.63 -16.64 -6.44
CA GLU A 368 -1.01 -16.81 -7.74
C GLU A 368 -1.56 -15.83 -8.79
N ALA A 369 -2.88 -15.63 -8.81
CA ALA A 369 -3.52 -14.67 -9.70
C ALA A 369 -3.12 -13.24 -9.35
N CYS A 370 -3.08 -12.89 -8.06
CA CYS A 370 -2.66 -11.58 -7.59
C CYS A 370 -1.18 -11.32 -7.85
N ASN A 371 -0.31 -12.33 -7.76
CA ASN A 371 1.10 -12.20 -8.13
C ASN A 371 1.27 -11.78 -9.62
N ILE A 372 0.47 -12.37 -10.51
CA ILE A 372 0.45 -12.00 -11.93
C ILE A 372 -0.11 -10.59 -12.11
N GLN A 373 -1.24 -10.28 -11.48
CA GLN A 373 -1.89 -8.98 -11.62
C GLN A 373 -1.02 -7.82 -11.11
N VAL A 374 -0.31 -7.99 -10.00
CA VAL A 374 0.66 -7.01 -9.47
C VAL A 374 1.72 -6.65 -10.52
N ALA A 375 2.28 -7.66 -11.18
CA ALA A 375 3.29 -7.45 -12.23
C ALA A 375 2.70 -6.74 -13.45
N TYR A 376 1.47 -7.10 -13.82
CA TYR A 376 0.77 -6.48 -14.94
C TYR A 376 0.36 -5.04 -14.63
N GLU A 377 -0.10 -4.75 -13.43
CA GLU A 377 -0.41 -3.38 -12.99
C GLU A 377 0.84 -2.48 -13.02
N LYS A 378 2.02 -2.98 -12.60
CA LYS A 378 3.31 -2.29 -12.80
C LYS A 378 3.57 -1.98 -14.27
N HIS A 379 3.34 -2.95 -15.16
CA HIS A 379 3.51 -2.79 -16.61
C HIS A 379 2.59 -1.71 -17.18
N LEU A 380 1.31 -1.72 -16.82
CA LEU A 380 0.34 -0.72 -17.29
C LEU A 380 0.66 0.69 -16.80
N ASN A 381 1.11 0.82 -15.55
CA ASN A 381 1.58 2.10 -15.01
C ASN A 381 2.71 2.67 -15.87
N ASN A 382 3.73 1.86 -16.19
CA ASN A 382 4.82 2.27 -17.07
C ASN A 382 4.34 2.58 -18.49
N GLN A 383 3.47 1.74 -19.05
CA GLN A 383 2.94 1.92 -20.41
C GLN A 383 2.18 3.23 -20.57
N PHE A 384 1.35 3.60 -19.59
CA PHE A 384 0.51 4.79 -19.66
C PHE A 384 1.23 6.07 -19.24
N PHE A 385 2.10 6.02 -18.23
CA PHE A 385 2.63 7.21 -17.55
C PHE A 385 4.17 7.30 -17.57
N GLY A 386 4.86 6.29 -18.06
CA GLY A 386 6.31 6.22 -18.10
C GLY A 386 6.96 5.78 -16.78
N PRO A 387 8.26 5.44 -16.82
CA PRO A 387 8.92 4.79 -15.70
C PRO A 387 9.07 5.69 -14.47
N TYR A 388 9.44 6.95 -14.65
CA TYR A 388 9.58 7.91 -13.55
C TYR A 388 8.29 8.09 -12.77
N THR A 389 7.19 8.44 -13.47
CA THR A 389 5.88 8.62 -12.83
C THR A 389 5.42 7.35 -12.12
N SER A 390 5.68 6.18 -12.71
CA SER A 390 5.32 4.90 -12.11
C SER A 390 6.11 4.61 -10.84
N LEU A 391 7.41 4.89 -10.82
CA LEU A 391 8.23 4.75 -9.62
C LEU A 391 7.77 5.68 -8.51
N VAL A 392 7.56 6.97 -8.80
CA VAL A 392 7.02 7.95 -7.83
C VAL A 392 5.68 7.50 -7.27
N THR A 393 4.80 6.97 -8.12
CA THR A 393 3.49 6.43 -7.73
C THR A 393 3.62 5.26 -6.74
N MET A 394 4.60 4.37 -6.97
CA MET A 394 4.85 3.20 -6.13
C MET A 394 5.72 3.48 -4.89
N THR A 395 6.29 4.68 -4.78
CA THR A 395 7.23 5.00 -3.69
C THR A 395 6.78 6.24 -2.91
N SER A 396 7.30 7.43 -3.21
CA SER A 396 7.08 8.64 -2.40
C SER A 396 5.62 9.06 -2.29
N THR A 397 4.83 8.98 -3.37
CA THR A 397 3.39 9.28 -3.28
C THR A 397 2.65 8.27 -2.38
N GLY A 398 3.01 6.98 -2.46
CA GLY A 398 2.50 5.98 -1.52
C GLY A 398 2.84 6.32 -0.07
N GLY A 399 4.08 6.76 0.18
CA GLY A 399 4.55 7.22 1.51
C GLY A 399 3.74 8.40 2.04
N GLU A 400 3.47 9.41 1.20
CA GLU A 400 2.60 10.54 1.55
C GLU A 400 1.17 10.10 1.91
N ILE A 401 0.61 9.16 1.16
CA ILE A 401 -0.75 8.64 1.38
C ILE A 401 -0.86 7.92 2.74
N VAL A 402 0.06 7.02 3.05
CA VAL A 402 0.00 6.28 4.33
C VAL A 402 0.31 7.18 5.53
N ALA A 403 1.12 8.23 5.35
CA ALA A 403 1.41 9.22 6.39
C ALA A 403 0.17 10.05 6.81
N MET A 404 -0.86 10.14 5.95
CA MET A 404 -2.12 10.82 6.30
C MET A 404 -2.88 10.16 7.46
N SER A 405 -2.51 8.93 7.87
CA SER A 405 -3.04 8.33 9.11
C SER A 405 -2.65 9.09 10.37
N GLY A 406 -1.71 10.05 10.27
CA GLY A 406 -1.40 11.01 11.31
C GLY A 406 -0.74 10.40 12.56
N ASP A 407 -0.45 11.25 13.56
CA ASP A 407 0.38 10.86 14.69
C ASP A 407 -0.27 9.83 15.63
N PHE A 408 -1.62 9.74 15.62
CA PHE A 408 -2.34 8.90 16.60
C PHE A 408 -2.63 7.49 16.10
N THR A 409 -2.82 7.31 14.79
CA THR A 409 -3.19 6.01 14.21
C THR A 409 -2.15 5.45 13.26
N ASN A 410 -1.14 6.24 12.85
CA ASN A 410 -0.01 5.74 12.09
C ASN A 410 0.82 4.77 12.95
N PRO A 411 0.94 3.49 12.57
CA PRO A 411 1.71 2.53 13.36
C PRO A 411 3.23 2.69 13.20
N TYR A 412 3.67 3.50 12.25
CA TYR A 412 5.09 3.72 11.90
C TYR A 412 5.40 5.22 11.76
N PRO A 413 5.22 6.03 12.83
CA PRO A 413 5.31 7.49 12.74
C PRO A 413 6.75 8.03 12.81
N GLU A 414 7.74 7.18 13.09
CA GLU A 414 9.10 7.61 13.47
C GLU A 414 9.97 8.07 12.30
N ALA A 415 9.60 7.74 11.05
CA ALA A 415 10.36 8.07 9.86
C ALA A 415 9.50 8.08 8.60
N LYS A 416 10.04 8.63 7.52
CA LYS A 416 9.38 8.60 6.20
C LYS A 416 9.48 7.22 5.54
N LEU A 417 8.49 6.91 4.73
CA LEU A 417 8.41 5.75 3.85
C LEU A 417 8.43 6.19 2.39
N GLY A 418 8.89 5.31 1.50
CA GLY A 418 8.88 5.56 0.05
C GLY A 418 9.97 6.51 -0.45
N VAL A 419 10.98 6.81 0.36
CA VAL A 419 12.12 7.66 0.00
C VAL A 419 13.44 7.06 0.47
N ILE A 420 14.53 7.38 -0.23
CA ILE A 420 15.92 7.11 0.20
C ILE A 420 16.53 8.43 0.64
N GLU A 421 16.46 8.73 1.92
CA GLU A 421 17.07 9.89 2.54
C GLU A 421 17.57 9.54 3.94
N GLU A 422 18.53 10.28 4.48
CA GLU A 422 19.03 10.09 5.84
C GLU A 422 17.89 10.29 6.86
N GLY A 423 17.74 9.35 7.77
CA GLY A 423 16.65 9.31 8.76
C GLY A 423 15.36 8.60 8.32
N ALA A 424 15.19 8.30 7.04
CA ALA A 424 14.06 7.51 6.56
C ALA A 424 14.13 6.04 7.03
N TYR A 425 13.02 5.33 7.02
CA TYR A 425 13.03 3.89 7.25
C TYR A 425 13.88 3.18 6.20
N ALA A 426 14.64 2.17 6.63
CA ALA A 426 15.39 1.30 5.75
C ALA A 426 14.48 0.22 5.15
N ASP A 427 13.56 0.68 4.30
CA ASP A 427 12.72 -0.11 3.41
C ASP A 427 13.31 0.05 2.02
N ILE A 428 14.12 -0.92 1.59
CA ILE A 428 15.05 -0.78 0.46
C ILE A 428 14.91 -1.98 -0.49
N LEU A 429 14.94 -1.69 -1.78
CA LEU A 429 15.13 -2.70 -2.83
C LEU A 429 16.47 -2.45 -3.53
N ILE A 430 17.14 -3.51 -3.98
CA ILE A 430 18.21 -3.44 -4.97
C ILE A 430 17.78 -4.24 -6.19
N VAL A 431 17.79 -3.60 -7.36
CA VAL A 431 17.37 -4.18 -8.63
C VAL A 431 18.49 -4.17 -9.66
N ASP A 432 18.46 -5.12 -10.58
CA ASP A 432 19.39 -5.16 -11.71
C ASP A 432 19.11 -4.00 -12.67
N GLY A 433 20.14 -3.23 -13.02
CA GLY A 433 20.03 -2.14 -14.02
C GLY A 433 19.30 -0.89 -13.52
N ASN A 434 18.89 -0.06 -14.48
CA ASN A 434 18.25 1.24 -14.24
C ASN A 434 16.74 1.16 -14.51
N PRO A 435 15.86 1.24 -13.49
CA PRO A 435 14.42 1.14 -13.69
C PRO A 435 13.79 2.34 -14.43
N LEU A 436 14.52 3.45 -14.60
CA LEU A 436 14.09 4.57 -15.43
C LEU A 436 14.27 4.30 -16.93
N GLU A 437 15.12 3.33 -17.29
CA GLU A 437 15.40 2.91 -18.67
C GLU A 437 14.71 1.59 -19.02
N ASP A 438 14.80 0.61 -18.12
CA ASP A 438 14.16 -0.69 -18.24
C ASP A 438 13.27 -0.98 -17.01
N PHE A 439 11.98 -0.75 -17.17
CA PHE A 439 11.03 -0.94 -16.08
C PHE A 439 10.77 -2.41 -15.73
N SER A 440 11.25 -3.36 -16.55
CA SER A 440 11.11 -4.79 -16.25
C SER A 440 11.88 -5.21 -14.98
N VAL A 441 12.95 -4.48 -14.65
CA VAL A 441 13.81 -4.78 -13.49
C VAL A 441 13.09 -4.66 -12.15
N VAL A 442 11.96 -3.93 -12.10
CA VAL A 442 11.09 -3.86 -10.91
C VAL A 442 10.05 -4.98 -10.84
N GLY A 443 10.19 -6.00 -11.67
CA GLY A 443 9.29 -7.15 -11.70
C GLY A 443 7.97 -6.89 -12.46
N SER A 444 7.93 -5.91 -13.36
CA SER A 444 6.78 -5.70 -14.24
C SER A 444 6.65 -6.84 -15.25
N GLY A 445 5.44 -7.12 -15.72
CA GLY A 445 5.16 -8.19 -16.68
C GLY A 445 4.01 -7.85 -17.60
N ALA A 446 4.20 -7.99 -18.92
CA ALA A 446 3.25 -7.57 -19.95
C ALA A 446 2.11 -8.56 -20.22
N LYS A 447 1.97 -9.62 -19.40
CA LYS A 447 0.93 -10.63 -19.56
C LYS A 447 0.05 -10.71 -18.32
N TRP A 448 -1.23 -11.02 -18.51
CA TRP A 448 -2.21 -11.14 -17.44
C TRP A 448 -2.84 -12.55 -17.43
N PHE A 449 -3.95 -12.78 -18.19
CA PHE A 449 -4.68 -14.07 -18.16
C PHE A 449 -3.93 -15.22 -18.83
N ASP A 450 -3.08 -14.90 -19.77
CA ASP A 450 -2.24 -15.84 -20.52
C ASP A 450 -0.80 -15.91 -19.94
N ALA A 451 -0.61 -15.39 -18.74
CA ALA A 451 0.68 -15.44 -18.09
C ALA A 451 0.94 -16.86 -17.52
N GLU A 452 2.17 -17.32 -17.69
CA GLU A 452 2.66 -18.48 -16.93
C GLU A 452 2.75 -18.12 -15.44
N PRO A 453 2.67 -19.11 -14.53
CA PRO A 453 2.90 -18.90 -13.11
C PRO A 453 4.20 -18.14 -12.86
N ARG A 454 4.15 -17.12 -12.04
CA ARG A 454 5.33 -16.29 -11.72
C ARG A 454 6.08 -16.86 -10.52
N PRO A 455 7.41 -16.65 -10.43
CA PRO A 455 8.15 -16.94 -9.21
C PRO A 455 7.63 -16.10 -8.04
N GLU A 456 7.85 -16.57 -6.83
CA GLU A 456 7.45 -15.86 -5.60
C GLU A 456 8.02 -14.44 -5.55
N SER A 457 9.23 -14.25 -6.06
CA SER A 457 9.89 -12.96 -6.15
C SER A 457 10.57 -12.78 -7.51
N PRO A 458 10.48 -11.59 -8.13
CA PRO A 458 11.18 -11.29 -9.38
C PRO A 458 12.70 -11.51 -9.22
N GLU A 459 13.32 -12.21 -10.16
CA GLU A 459 14.77 -12.49 -10.12
C GLU A 459 15.59 -11.20 -10.19
N THR A 460 15.08 -10.19 -10.87
CA THR A 460 15.72 -8.87 -11.04
C THR A 460 15.74 -8.03 -9.76
N ILE A 461 14.89 -8.34 -8.78
CA ILE A 461 14.95 -7.72 -7.46
C ILE A 461 15.89 -8.56 -6.62
N ARG A 462 17.11 -8.08 -6.41
CA ARG A 462 18.20 -8.81 -5.76
C ARG A 462 18.13 -8.76 -4.24
N ILE A 463 17.73 -7.61 -3.70
CA ILE A 463 17.55 -7.43 -2.27
C ILE A 463 16.16 -6.87 -2.01
N ILE A 464 15.51 -7.41 -0.98
CA ILE A 464 14.31 -6.87 -0.36
C ILE A 464 14.62 -6.69 1.12
N MET A 465 14.66 -5.45 1.56
CA MET A 465 14.83 -5.05 2.96
C MET A 465 13.58 -4.30 3.41
N LYS A 466 13.04 -4.68 4.55
CA LYS A 466 11.97 -3.97 5.26
C LYS A 466 12.38 -3.78 6.72
N ASP A 467 12.22 -2.58 7.24
CA ASP A 467 12.57 -2.23 8.62
C ASP A 467 14.02 -2.60 8.99
N GLY A 468 14.93 -2.44 8.03
CA GLY A 468 16.33 -2.82 8.16
C GLY A 468 16.62 -4.31 8.08
N VAL A 469 15.62 -5.18 8.06
CA VAL A 469 15.75 -6.64 7.95
C VAL A 469 15.71 -7.08 6.50
N ILE A 470 16.69 -7.89 6.08
CA ILE A 470 16.76 -8.45 4.73
C ILE A 470 15.90 -9.71 4.66
N TYR A 471 14.88 -9.71 3.80
CA TYR A 471 13.99 -10.84 3.51
C TYR A 471 14.42 -11.63 2.27
N LYS A 472 15.11 -10.98 1.36
CA LYS A 472 15.71 -11.59 0.18
C LYS A 472 17.10 -11.00 -0.06
N ASN A 473 18.08 -11.87 -0.30
CA ASN A 473 19.42 -11.49 -0.77
C ASN A 473 19.92 -12.54 -1.78
N THR A 474 20.09 -12.13 -3.03
CA THR A 474 20.67 -12.95 -4.10
C THR A 474 21.97 -12.34 -4.65
N LEU A 475 22.54 -11.36 -3.97
CA LEU A 475 23.89 -10.84 -4.20
C LEU A 475 24.84 -11.64 -3.30
N ASN A 476 25.67 -12.48 -3.89
CA ASN A 476 26.72 -13.23 -3.19
C ASN A 476 28.02 -12.50 -3.25
#